data_120ee8cf8ed6728ff0ae2f635fa5bada
#
_entry.id   120ee8cf8ed6728ff0ae2f635fa5bada
#
_cell.length_a   1.000
_cell.length_b   1.000
_cell.length_c   1.000
_cell.angle_alpha   90.00
_cell.angle_beta   90.00
_cell.angle_gamma   90.00
#
_symmetry.space_group_name_H-M   'P 1'
#
loop_
_entity.id
_entity.type
_entity.pdbx_description
1 polymer ?
#
loop_
_entity_poly.entity_id
_entity_poly.type
_entity_poly.pdbx_seq_one_letter_code
_entity_poly.pdbx_strand_id
1 'polypeptide(L)'
;YETSFDGEGQLTKAIDYVSNENNKLIYTISGHGESDLGKNISELISKSNFNVKSVNLLVDNGIPDDCDMLICNQPTKDLADDELKLLREYMENGGKMTVVLADTTTETPNFDALMADYGISKVNGYIADTERYYGQNVYQIFPNYSSGDITGKFGSEEYTLLFGSLGLKVEKTDGVTVDEFLTTSNKGAAVVGENDYTEGKYTLAAAATKDESRFTVFGS
;
A
#
# COMPACT_ATOMS: atom_id res chain seq x y z
N TYR A 1 -26.47 -22.05 1.96
CA TYR A 1 -25.76 -20.76 2.14
C TYR A 1 -26.82 -19.67 2.17
N GLU A 2 -27.11 -19.14 3.35
CA GLU A 2 -27.97 -17.95 3.48
C GLU A 2 -27.13 -16.75 3.06
N THR A 3 -27.40 -16.20 1.90
CA THR A 3 -26.97 -14.85 1.54
C THR A 3 -27.89 -13.88 2.27
N SER A 4 -27.44 -13.32 3.39
CA SER A 4 -28.18 -12.24 4.04
C SER A 4 -28.16 -11.02 3.13
N PHE A 5 -29.34 -10.59 2.69
CA PHE A 5 -29.51 -9.36 1.93
C PHE A 5 -29.44 -8.17 2.90
N ASP A 6 -28.33 -7.42 2.86
CA ASP A 6 -28.15 -6.18 3.63
C ASP A 6 -28.86 -5.01 2.95
N GLY A 7 -30.19 -5.06 2.92
CA GLY A 7 -31.00 -4.04 2.27
C GLY A 7 -30.96 -2.68 2.97
N GLU A 8 -30.80 -2.65 4.28
CA GLU A 8 -30.71 -1.42 5.07
C GLU A 8 -29.35 -0.74 4.84
N GLY A 9 -28.26 -1.50 4.84
CA GLY A 9 -26.94 -0.98 4.52
C GLY A 9 -26.85 -0.46 3.09
N GLN A 10 -27.47 -1.12 2.12
CA GLN A 10 -27.50 -0.68 0.72
C GLN A 10 -28.35 0.60 0.54
N LEU A 11 -29.49 0.70 1.22
CA LEU A 11 -30.34 1.89 1.17
C LEU A 11 -29.66 3.09 1.82
N THR A 12 -29.04 2.91 2.99
CA THR A 12 -28.29 3.97 3.68
C THR A 12 -27.13 4.48 2.81
N LYS A 13 -26.41 3.59 2.15
CA LYS A 13 -25.35 3.97 1.19
C LYS A 13 -25.87 4.72 -0.02
N ALA A 14 -27.01 4.28 -0.58
CA ALA A 14 -27.61 4.97 -1.70
C ALA A 14 -28.05 6.38 -1.31
N ILE A 15 -28.59 6.56 -0.10
CA ILE A 15 -28.95 7.88 0.43
C ILE A 15 -27.70 8.73 0.67
N ASP A 16 -26.65 8.18 1.30
CA ASP A 16 -25.38 8.87 1.49
C ASP A 16 -24.73 9.26 0.15
N TYR A 17 -24.79 8.38 -0.83
CA TYR A 17 -24.25 8.63 -2.17
C TYR A 17 -24.93 9.80 -2.87
N VAL A 18 -26.26 9.91 -2.79
CA VAL A 18 -27.00 11.00 -3.45
C VAL A 18 -27.08 12.28 -2.62
N SER A 19 -26.79 12.21 -1.32
CA SER A 19 -26.82 13.36 -0.42
C SER A 19 -25.42 13.94 -0.12
N ASN A 20 -24.36 13.20 -0.39
CA ASN A 20 -22.98 13.61 -0.14
C ASN A 20 -22.35 14.13 -1.44
N GLU A 21 -22.21 15.44 -1.56
CA GLU A 21 -21.53 16.08 -2.71
C GLU A 21 -20.01 15.81 -2.75
N ASN A 22 -19.45 15.14 -1.74
CA ASN A 22 -18.03 14.81 -1.61
C ASN A 22 -17.73 13.30 -1.80
N ASN A 23 -18.12 12.76 -2.94
CA ASN A 23 -17.66 11.42 -3.34
C ASN A 23 -16.16 11.48 -3.64
N LYS A 24 -15.34 10.92 -2.74
CA LYS A 24 -13.90 10.85 -2.94
C LYS A 24 -13.56 9.89 -4.08
N LEU A 25 -12.64 10.31 -4.92
CA LEU A 25 -12.19 9.56 -6.09
C LEU A 25 -10.78 8.99 -5.86
N ILE A 26 -10.68 7.68 -5.94
CA ILE A 26 -9.43 6.95 -5.95
C ILE A 26 -9.10 6.60 -7.40
N TYR A 27 -7.88 6.87 -7.83
CA TYR A 27 -7.41 6.42 -9.12
C TYR A 27 -6.37 5.31 -8.96
N THR A 28 -6.59 4.18 -9.61
CA THR A 28 -5.57 3.14 -9.77
C THR A 28 -4.69 3.48 -10.96
N ILE A 29 -3.37 3.53 -10.75
CA ILE A 29 -2.40 3.71 -11.82
C ILE A 29 -2.41 2.47 -12.70
N SER A 30 -2.23 2.64 -13.99
CA SER A 30 -2.17 1.58 -15.00
C SER A 30 -1.10 1.89 -16.05
N GLY A 31 -0.51 0.85 -16.62
CA GLY A 31 0.54 0.95 -17.65
C GLY A 31 1.83 0.23 -17.29
N HIS A 32 2.03 -0.13 -16.02
CA HIS A 32 3.26 -0.75 -15.51
C HIS A 32 3.06 -2.23 -15.11
N GLY A 33 1.99 -2.86 -15.62
CA GLY A 33 1.67 -4.27 -15.35
C GLY A 33 1.09 -4.49 -13.96
N GLU A 34 0.40 -3.49 -13.43
CA GLU A 34 -0.29 -3.54 -12.14
C GLU A 34 -1.33 -4.65 -12.10
N SER A 35 -1.53 -5.20 -10.91
CA SER A 35 -2.62 -6.12 -10.62
C SER A 35 -3.91 -5.36 -10.31
N ASP A 36 -5.05 -5.92 -10.70
CA ASP A 36 -6.34 -5.40 -10.27
C ASP A 36 -6.47 -5.43 -8.74
N LEU A 37 -7.23 -4.49 -8.19
CA LEU A 37 -7.59 -4.54 -6.78
C LEU A 37 -8.46 -5.78 -6.52
N GLY A 38 -8.09 -6.58 -5.53
CA GLY A 38 -8.85 -7.76 -5.15
C GLY A 38 -10.32 -7.41 -4.84
N LYS A 39 -11.23 -8.35 -5.14
CA LYS A 39 -12.67 -8.15 -4.97
C LYS A 39 -13.04 -7.62 -3.58
N ASN A 40 -12.46 -8.17 -2.53
CA ASN A 40 -12.73 -7.75 -1.16
C ASN A 40 -12.31 -6.30 -0.90
N ILE A 41 -11.15 -5.87 -1.44
CA ILE A 41 -10.67 -4.49 -1.32
C ILE A 41 -11.60 -3.54 -2.09
N SER A 42 -11.96 -3.90 -3.31
CA SER A 42 -12.88 -3.11 -4.15
C SER A 42 -14.27 -2.96 -3.49
N GLU A 43 -14.79 -4.00 -2.85
CA GLU A 43 -16.03 -3.95 -2.09
C GLU A 43 -15.91 -3.06 -0.84
N LEU A 44 -14.81 -3.11 -0.09
CA LEU A 44 -14.57 -2.25 1.07
C LEU A 44 -14.46 -0.78 0.66
N ILE A 45 -13.73 -0.47 -0.40
CA ILE A 45 -13.61 0.87 -0.95
C ILE A 45 -14.99 1.41 -1.35
N SER A 46 -15.75 0.63 -2.11
CA SER A 46 -17.11 0.99 -2.50
C SER A 46 -18.04 1.17 -1.29
N LYS A 47 -17.90 0.31 -0.27
CA LYS A 47 -18.65 0.43 1.00
C LYS A 47 -18.31 1.69 1.81
N SER A 48 -17.16 2.28 1.57
CA SER A 48 -16.68 3.49 2.25
C SER A 48 -16.97 4.78 1.46
N ASN A 49 -17.89 4.73 0.49
CA ASN A 49 -18.30 5.85 -0.38
C ASN A 49 -17.14 6.43 -1.21
N PHE A 50 -16.17 5.60 -1.55
CA PHE A 50 -15.14 5.95 -2.53
C PHE A 50 -15.50 5.35 -3.89
N ASN A 51 -15.28 6.13 -4.94
CA ASN A 51 -15.32 5.65 -6.32
C ASN A 51 -13.91 5.35 -6.81
N VAL A 52 -13.74 4.26 -7.55
CA VAL A 52 -12.45 3.88 -8.13
C VAL A 52 -12.51 4.05 -9.64
N LYS A 53 -11.54 4.76 -10.19
CA LYS A 53 -11.27 4.87 -11.63
C LYS A 53 -9.84 4.40 -11.91
N SER A 54 -9.50 4.20 -13.16
CA SER A 54 -8.11 3.96 -13.58
C SER A 54 -7.55 5.18 -14.30
N VAL A 55 -6.25 5.39 -14.18
CA VAL A 55 -5.51 6.43 -14.90
C VAL A 55 -4.21 5.86 -15.45
N ASN A 56 -3.92 6.17 -16.71
CA ASN A 56 -2.59 5.98 -17.30
C ASN A 56 -1.94 7.36 -17.43
N LEU A 57 -0.89 7.60 -16.64
CA LEU A 57 -0.31 8.93 -16.46
C LEU A 57 0.14 9.61 -17.76
N LEU A 58 0.63 8.82 -18.73
CA LEU A 58 1.10 9.35 -20.02
C LEU A 58 -0.03 9.46 -21.05
N VAL A 59 -0.98 8.52 -21.05
CA VAL A 59 -2.07 8.47 -22.04
C VAL A 59 -3.17 9.47 -21.71
N ASP A 60 -3.48 9.63 -20.44
CA ASP A 60 -4.57 10.48 -19.95
C ASP A 60 -4.12 11.92 -19.65
N ASN A 61 -2.90 12.29 -20.09
CA ASN A 61 -2.29 13.62 -19.89
C ASN A 61 -2.08 14.02 -18.43
N GLY A 62 -1.78 13.09 -17.56
CA GLY A 62 -1.43 13.35 -16.17
C GLY A 62 -2.46 12.83 -15.16
N ILE A 63 -2.37 13.34 -13.95
CA ILE A 63 -3.27 12.98 -12.84
C ILE A 63 -4.49 13.91 -12.88
N PRO A 64 -5.72 13.37 -12.88
CA PRO A 64 -6.94 14.20 -12.89
C PRO A 64 -7.05 15.11 -11.66
N ASP A 65 -7.56 16.33 -11.86
CA ASP A 65 -7.73 17.34 -10.79
C ASP A 65 -8.70 16.88 -9.68
N ASP A 66 -9.59 15.92 -9.98
CA ASP A 66 -10.54 15.32 -9.04
C ASP A 66 -9.97 14.12 -8.28
N CYS A 67 -8.65 13.85 -8.38
CA CYS A 67 -7.99 12.75 -7.73
C CYS A 67 -7.75 13.03 -6.24
N ASP A 68 -8.47 12.33 -5.36
CA ASP A 68 -8.23 12.40 -3.91
C ASP A 68 -7.07 11.49 -3.46
N MET A 69 -6.82 10.39 -4.18
CA MET A 69 -5.79 9.43 -3.84
C MET A 69 -5.40 8.56 -5.04
N LEU A 70 -4.13 8.25 -5.16
CA LEU A 70 -3.58 7.29 -6.12
C LEU A 70 -3.31 5.94 -5.43
N ILE A 71 -3.57 4.85 -6.15
CA ILE A 71 -3.12 3.50 -5.78
C ILE A 71 -2.32 2.91 -6.94
N CYS A 72 -1.10 2.48 -6.65
CA CYS A 72 -0.29 1.66 -7.55
C CYS A 72 -0.18 0.26 -6.97
N ASN A 73 -0.90 -0.70 -7.57
CA ASN A 73 -1.05 -2.04 -7.01
C ASN A 73 -0.18 -3.06 -7.75
N GLN A 74 0.93 -3.43 -7.14
CA GLN A 74 1.86 -4.44 -7.63
C GLN A 74 2.39 -4.16 -9.06
N PRO A 75 3.02 -3.00 -9.30
CA PRO A 75 3.62 -2.72 -10.59
C PRO A 75 4.77 -3.70 -10.89
N THR A 76 4.83 -4.23 -12.11
CA THR A 76 5.88 -5.15 -12.56
C THR A 76 6.88 -4.51 -13.50
N LYS A 77 6.68 -3.23 -13.83
CA LYS A 77 7.57 -2.40 -14.65
C LYS A 77 7.81 -1.07 -13.96
N ASP A 78 8.91 -0.43 -14.31
CA ASP A 78 9.24 0.87 -13.74
C ASP A 78 8.43 2.02 -14.36
N LEU A 79 8.37 3.14 -13.65
CA LEU A 79 7.85 4.42 -14.15
C LEU A 79 8.80 4.99 -15.21
N ALA A 80 8.26 5.69 -16.19
CA ALA A 80 9.04 6.58 -17.02
C ALA A 80 9.47 7.85 -16.23
N ASP A 81 10.52 8.54 -16.67
CA ASP A 81 11.03 9.75 -16.01
C ASP A 81 9.96 10.86 -15.93
N ASP A 82 9.14 10.99 -16.98
CA ASP A 82 8.05 11.97 -17.01
C ASP A 82 6.93 11.61 -16.02
N GLU A 83 6.67 10.32 -15.80
CA GLU A 83 5.69 9.86 -14.81
C GLU A 83 6.18 10.06 -13.38
N LEU A 84 7.46 9.80 -13.12
CA LEU A 84 8.08 10.11 -11.83
C LEU A 84 7.96 11.62 -11.52
N LYS A 85 8.20 12.46 -12.50
CA LYS A 85 8.05 13.91 -12.35
C LYS A 85 6.61 14.31 -12.02
N LEU A 86 5.62 13.75 -12.74
CA LEU A 86 4.20 14.00 -12.48
C LEU A 86 3.79 13.56 -11.06
N LEU A 87 4.25 12.38 -10.64
CA LEU A 87 3.97 11.88 -9.29
C LEU A 87 4.61 12.73 -8.21
N ARG A 88 5.85 13.19 -8.40
CA ARG A 88 6.52 14.12 -7.46
C ARG A 88 5.75 15.44 -7.35
N GLU A 89 5.34 16.03 -8.47
CA GLU A 89 4.55 17.25 -8.49
C GLU A 89 3.19 17.07 -7.80
N TYR A 90 2.49 15.96 -8.05
CA TYR A 90 1.26 15.61 -7.34
C TYR A 90 1.48 15.50 -5.83
N MET A 91 2.52 14.83 -5.41
CA MET A 91 2.85 14.65 -4.01
C MET A 91 3.28 15.97 -3.34
N GLU A 92 4.05 16.83 -4.01
CA GLU A 92 4.44 18.14 -3.51
C GLU A 92 3.22 19.06 -3.28
N ASN A 93 2.15 18.84 -4.03
CA ASN A 93 0.87 19.56 -3.87
C ASN A 93 -0.08 18.90 -2.84
N GLY A 94 0.43 18.09 -1.92
CA GLY A 94 -0.37 17.46 -0.86
C GLY A 94 -1.08 16.17 -1.29
N GLY A 95 -0.63 15.56 -2.37
CA GLY A 95 -1.17 14.30 -2.90
C GLY A 95 -1.10 13.14 -1.92
N LYS A 96 -1.95 12.15 -2.13
CA LYS A 96 -2.01 10.93 -1.33
C LYS A 96 -1.82 9.72 -2.24
N MET A 97 -0.86 8.87 -1.90
CA MET A 97 -0.57 7.70 -2.71
C MET A 97 -0.31 6.47 -1.85
N THR A 98 -0.81 5.34 -2.31
CA THR A 98 -0.48 4.01 -1.76
C THR A 98 0.18 3.18 -2.85
N VAL A 99 1.29 2.56 -2.50
CA VAL A 99 1.99 1.58 -3.34
C VAL A 99 1.97 0.23 -2.63
N VAL A 100 1.54 -0.79 -3.32
CA VAL A 100 1.73 -2.19 -2.92
C VAL A 100 2.83 -2.74 -3.80
N LEU A 101 3.92 -3.21 -3.21
CA LEU A 101 5.06 -3.71 -3.98
C LEU A 101 4.74 -5.06 -4.62
N ALA A 102 5.24 -5.26 -5.84
CA ALA A 102 5.17 -6.54 -6.53
C ALA A 102 6.43 -7.37 -6.25
N ASP A 103 6.26 -8.68 -6.26
CA ASP A 103 7.35 -9.60 -6.49
C ASP A 103 7.76 -9.53 -7.97
N THR A 104 8.79 -8.78 -8.27
CA THR A 104 9.31 -8.64 -9.63
C THR A 104 10.83 -8.73 -9.62
N THR A 105 11.38 -9.38 -10.64
CA THR A 105 12.82 -9.38 -10.94
C THR A 105 13.24 -8.14 -11.73
N THR A 106 12.30 -7.32 -12.17
CA THR A 106 12.56 -6.07 -12.88
C THR A 106 13.01 -5.01 -11.89
N GLU A 107 14.14 -4.37 -12.17
CA GLU A 107 14.55 -3.19 -11.43
C GLU A 107 13.56 -2.03 -11.67
N THR A 108 13.26 -1.29 -10.62
CA THR A 108 12.29 -0.18 -10.65
C THR A 108 12.90 1.09 -10.05
N PRO A 109 13.99 1.63 -10.64
CA PRO A 109 14.74 2.74 -10.07
C PRO A 109 13.92 4.02 -9.87
N ASN A 110 12.92 4.29 -10.71
CA ASN A 110 12.05 5.46 -10.57
C ASN A 110 11.05 5.28 -9.43
N PHE A 111 10.46 4.09 -9.25
CA PHE A 111 9.69 3.79 -8.05
C PHE A 111 10.54 3.85 -6.78
N ASP A 112 11.76 3.32 -6.83
CA ASP A 112 12.68 3.37 -5.70
C ASP A 112 13.07 4.82 -5.35
N ALA A 113 13.28 5.67 -6.34
CA ALA A 113 13.52 7.10 -6.13
C ALA A 113 12.31 7.81 -5.51
N LEU A 114 11.08 7.51 -5.95
CA LEU A 114 9.87 8.06 -5.36
C LEU A 114 9.70 7.63 -3.89
N MET A 115 9.95 6.38 -3.57
CA MET A 115 9.92 5.88 -2.18
C MET A 115 11.01 6.54 -1.33
N ALA A 116 12.21 6.72 -1.87
CA ALA A 116 13.32 7.36 -1.18
C ALA A 116 13.06 8.84 -0.84
N ASP A 117 12.29 9.57 -1.64
CA ASP A 117 11.83 10.93 -1.34
C ASP A 117 11.01 10.99 -0.03
N TYR A 118 10.46 9.85 0.39
CA TYR A 118 9.68 9.65 1.63
C TYR A 118 10.43 8.82 2.68
N GLY A 119 11.73 8.63 2.51
CA GLY A 119 12.57 7.90 3.46
C GLY A 119 12.30 6.41 3.54
N ILE A 120 11.71 5.82 2.50
CA ILE A 120 11.38 4.38 2.44
C ILE A 120 12.18 3.74 1.30
N SER A 121 12.78 2.58 1.55
CA SER A 121 13.45 1.78 0.54
C SER A 121 13.15 0.29 0.72
N LYS A 122 13.35 -0.50 -0.34
CA LYS A 122 13.15 -1.95 -0.30
C LYS A 122 14.33 -2.64 0.39
N VAL A 123 14.05 -3.67 1.17
CA VAL A 123 15.05 -4.63 1.65
C VAL A 123 15.19 -5.72 0.60
N ASN A 124 16.42 -6.16 0.36
CA ASN A 124 16.68 -7.26 -0.57
C ASN A 124 16.19 -8.59 0.02
N GLY A 125 15.50 -9.37 -0.79
CA GLY A 125 14.97 -10.69 -0.42
C GLY A 125 13.54 -10.65 0.14
N TYR A 126 13.00 -11.85 0.34
CA TYR A 126 11.66 -12.04 0.93
C TYR A 126 11.74 -12.05 2.44
N ILE A 127 10.73 -11.52 3.07
CA ILE A 127 10.65 -11.55 4.53
C ILE A 127 9.96 -12.83 4.99
N ALA A 128 10.62 -13.51 5.92
CA ALA A 128 10.10 -14.63 6.69
C ALA A 128 9.95 -14.21 8.15
N ASP A 129 9.06 -14.88 8.90
CA ASP A 129 8.98 -14.76 10.37
C ASP A 129 8.80 -16.13 10.97
N THR A 130 9.74 -16.55 11.82
CA THR A 130 9.74 -17.89 12.43
C THR A 130 8.95 -17.97 13.74
N GLU A 131 8.37 -16.85 14.18
CA GLU A 131 7.54 -16.77 15.39
C GLU A 131 6.06 -16.50 15.07
N ARG A 132 5.80 -15.61 14.08
CA ARG A 132 4.45 -15.16 13.75
C ARG A 132 4.07 -15.50 12.29
N TYR A 133 3.83 -16.78 12.06
CA TYR A 133 3.51 -17.29 10.72
C TYR A 133 2.31 -18.24 10.74
N TYR A 134 1.70 -18.46 9.59
CA TYR A 134 0.54 -19.32 9.42
C TYR A 134 0.94 -20.71 8.91
N GLY A 135 0.38 -21.74 9.54
CA GLY A 135 0.58 -23.13 9.12
C GLY A 135 2.03 -23.58 9.26
N GLN A 136 2.65 -23.99 8.15
CA GLN A 136 4.06 -24.42 8.08
C GLN A 136 4.88 -23.52 7.15
N ASN A 137 4.37 -22.35 6.80
CA ASN A 137 5.02 -21.45 5.84
C ASN A 137 5.41 -20.12 6.51
N VAL A 138 6.69 -19.96 6.80
CA VAL A 138 7.28 -18.77 7.45
C VAL A 138 7.15 -17.49 6.62
N TYR A 139 6.80 -17.56 5.34
CA TYR A 139 6.50 -16.44 4.46
C TYR A 139 5.03 -16.00 4.49
N GLN A 140 4.19 -16.70 5.27
CA GLN A 140 2.81 -16.31 5.54
C GLN A 140 2.77 -15.67 6.93
N ILE A 141 2.90 -14.36 6.98
CA ILE A 141 3.22 -13.62 8.21
C ILE A 141 1.97 -13.01 8.82
N PHE A 142 1.78 -13.21 10.13
CA PHE A 142 0.90 -12.40 10.96
C PHE A 142 1.71 -11.21 11.51
N PRO A 143 1.58 -10.01 10.94
CA PRO A 143 2.38 -8.88 11.38
C PRO A 143 2.04 -8.42 12.80
N ASN A 144 2.97 -7.74 13.45
CA ASN A 144 2.68 -6.92 14.59
C ASN A 144 2.15 -5.57 14.10
N TYR A 145 1.19 -5.04 14.82
CA TYR A 145 0.62 -3.71 14.56
C TYR A 145 1.27 -2.67 15.47
N SER A 146 1.55 -1.47 14.94
CA SER A 146 1.87 -0.32 15.79
C SER A 146 0.64 0.14 16.57
N SER A 147 0.85 0.96 17.60
CA SER A 147 -0.25 1.61 18.36
C SER A 147 -0.70 2.94 17.74
N GLY A 148 -0.33 3.21 16.49
CA GLY A 148 -0.62 4.46 15.80
C GLY A 148 -2.05 4.59 15.29
N ASP A 149 -2.37 5.73 14.69
CA ASP A 149 -3.71 6.07 14.20
C ASP A 149 -4.22 5.13 13.10
N ILE A 150 -3.30 4.54 12.32
CA ILE A 150 -3.64 3.64 11.21
C ILE A 150 -4.19 2.32 11.75
N THR A 151 -3.54 1.74 12.75
CA THR A 151 -3.84 0.41 13.28
C THR A 151 -4.58 0.41 14.61
N GLY A 152 -4.66 1.55 15.29
CA GLY A 152 -5.31 1.67 16.59
C GLY A 152 -6.82 1.40 16.59
N LYS A 153 -7.43 1.24 15.42
CA LYS A 153 -8.85 0.87 15.25
C LYS A 153 -9.07 -0.61 14.96
N PHE A 154 -8.00 -1.39 14.75
CA PHE A 154 -8.14 -2.83 14.57
C PHE A 154 -8.50 -3.50 15.90
N GLY A 155 -9.54 -4.31 15.87
CA GLY A 155 -9.94 -5.13 17.01
C GLY A 155 -8.93 -6.25 17.28
N SER A 156 -8.92 -6.76 18.51
CA SER A 156 -8.03 -7.86 18.91
C SER A 156 -8.30 -9.18 18.17
N GLU A 157 -9.40 -9.26 17.41
CA GLU A 157 -9.81 -10.44 16.64
C GLU A 157 -9.59 -10.28 15.12
N GLU A 158 -9.06 -9.13 14.68
CA GLU A 158 -8.76 -8.89 13.28
C GLU A 158 -7.32 -9.28 12.98
N TYR A 159 -7.15 -10.23 12.07
CA TYR A 159 -5.84 -10.70 11.66
C TYR A 159 -5.59 -10.35 10.20
N THR A 160 -4.47 -9.68 9.95
CA THR A 160 -3.92 -9.54 8.60
C THR A 160 -2.95 -10.70 8.37
N LEU A 161 -3.03 -11.32 7.21
CA LEU A 161 -2.07 -12.32 6.76
C LEU A 161 -1.41 -11.81 5.48
N LEU A 162 -0.10 -11.64 5.54
CA LEU A 162 0.73 -11.21 4.41
C LEU A 162 1.42 -12.40 3.78
N PHE A 163 1.52 -12.40 2.45
CA PHE A 163 2.09 -13.50 1.68
C PHE A 163 3.28 -13.01 0.85
N GLY A 164 4.46 -13.62 1.03
CA GLY A 164 5.62 -13.35 0.20
C GLY A 164 6.06 -11.88 0.23
N SER A 165 6.01 -11.25 1.40
CA SER A 165 6.27 -9.82 1.54
C SER A 165 7.73 -9.47 1.30
N LEU A 166 7.94 -8.34 0.65
CA LEU A 166 9.20 -7.61 0.67
C LEU A 166 9.32 -6.79 1.96
N GLY A 167 10.52 -6.63 2.46
CA GLY A 167 10.79 -5.77 3.61
C GLY A 167 10.98 -4.31 3.19
N LEU A 168 10.69 -3.43 4.13
CA LEU A 168 10.94 -2.00 3.99
C LEU A 168 12.01 -1.57 4.99
N LYS A 169 12.89 -0.68 4.55
CA LYS A 169 13.85 0.04 5.38
C LYS A 169 13.42 1.49 5.45
N VAL A 170 13.32 2.03 6.67
CA VAL A 170 12.99 3.42 6.91
C VAL A 170 14.26 4.18 7.25
N GLU A 171 14.50 5.28 6.56
CA GLU A 171 15.63 6.17 6.77
C GLU A 171 15.16 7.57 7.10
N LYS A 172 15.88 8.22 8.02
CA LYS A 172 15.56 9.59 8.40
C LYS A 172 15.71 10.53 7.20
N THR A 173 14.63 11.19 6.84
CA THR A 173 14.57 12.17 5.74
C THR A 173 14.01 13.49 6.26
N ASP A 174 14.59 14.61 5.86
CA ASP A 174 14.18 15.92 6.33
C ASP A 174 12.74 16.25 5.95
N GLY A 175 11.97 16.71 6.94
CA GLY A 175 10.56 17.04 6.77
C GLY A 175 9.62 15.85 6.64
N VAL A 176 10.11 14.61 6.75
CA VAL A 176 9.32 13.38 6.64
C VAL A 176 9.18 12.71 8.02
N THR A 177 7.96 12.33 8.35
CA THR A 177 7.65 11.45 9.48
C THR A 177 7.12 10.13 8.96
N VAL A 178 7.68 9.00 9.42
CA VAL A 178 7.28 7.66 8.97
C VAL A 178 6.73 6.86 10.16
N ASP A 179 5.54 6.30 10.00
CA ASP A 179 4.95 5.30 10.90
C ASP A 179 5.09 3.92 10.29
N GLU A 180 5.87 3.05 10.95
CA GLU A 180 6.05 1.64 10.59
C GLU A 180 4.92 0.82 11.22
N PHE A 181 3.76 0.77 10.58
CA PHE A 181 2.54 0.27 11.21
C PHE A 181 2.34 -1.26 11.12
N LEU A 182 3.03 -1.95 10.21
CA LEU A 182 3.12 -3.41 10.17
C LEU A 182 4.58 -3.86 10.22
N THR A 183 4.90 -4.75 11.16
CA THR A 183 6.28 -5.26 11.32
C THR A 183 6.27 -6.75 11.60
N THR A 184 7.41 -7.42 11.36
CA THR A 184 7.64 -8.79 11.86
C THR A 184 7.82 -8.81 13.37
N SER A 185 7.91 -9.99 13.95
CA SER A 185 8.49 -10.22 15.26
C SER A 185 10.00 -9.94 15.23
N ASN A 186 10.68 -10.10 16.39
CA ASN A 186 12.15 -10.06 16.44
C ASN A 186 12.82 -11.32 15.83
N LYS A 187 12.01 -12.27 15.36
CA LYS A 187 12.44 -13.50 14.68
C LYS A 187 12.16 -13.45 13.17
N GLY A 188 12.03 -12.25 12.65
CA GLY A 188 11.99 -12.00 11.21
C GLY A 188 13.35 -12.27 10.56
N ALA A 189 13.32 -12.53 9.26
CA ALA A 189 14.53 -12.67 8.45
C ALA A 189 14.26 -12.18 7.02
N ALA A 190 15.21 -11.44 6.46
CA ALA A 190 15.27 -11.16 5.02
C ALA A 190 16.06 -12.27 4.34
N VAL A 191 15.40 -13.02 3.45
CA VAL A 191 15.95 -14.22 2.81
C VAL A 191 16.19 -13.94 1.33
N VAL A 192 17.45 -14.00 0.92
CA VAL A 192 17.88 -13.80 -0.48
C VAL A 192 18.11 -15.16 -1.16
N GLY A 193 18.50 -16.17 -0.40
CA GLY A 193 18.78 -17.52 -0.88
C GLY A 193 18.82 -18.55 0.25
N GLU A 194 19.04 -19.81 -0.10
CA GLU A 194 18.92 -20.95 0.83
C GLU A 194 19.79 -20.80 2.10
N ASN A 195 20.97 -20.19 1.99
CA ASN A 195 21.89 -19.96 3.12
C ASN A 195 22.28 -18.47 3.22
N ASP A 196 21.53 -17.59 2.57
CA ASP A 196 21.79 -16.15 2.56
C ASP A 196 20.55 -15.44 3.11
N TYR A 197 20.59 -15.17 4.41
CA TYR A 197 19.53 -14.47 5.12
C TYR A 197 20.11 -13.60 6.26
N THR A 198 19.38 -12.55 6.58
CA THR A 198 19.72 -11.66 7.70
C THR A 198 18.56 -11.65 8.69
N GLU A 199 18.85 -12.06 9.94
CA GLU A 199 17.84 -12.04 11.01
C GLU A 199 17.65 -10.62 11.56
N GLY A 200 16.41 -10.30 11.91
CA GLY A 200 16.03 -9.02 12.52
C GLY A 200 14.53 -8.77 12.49
N LYS A 201 14.14 -7.62 13.04
CA LYS A 201 12.79 -7.10 12.88
C LYS A 201 12.72 -6.30 11.59
N TYR A 202 11.71 -6.55 10.79
CA TYR A 202 11.50 -5.90 9.49
C TYR A 202 10.16 -5.19 9.44
N THR A 203 10.15 -4.04 8.78
CA THR A 203 8.92 -3.32 8.43
C THR A 203 8.30 -3.96 7.21
N LEU A 204 6.99 -4.18 7.26
CA LEU A 204 6.18 -4.80 6.19
C LEU A 204 5.23 -3.79 5.55
N ALA A 205 4.87 -2.74 6.28
CA ALA A 205 4.16 -1.60 5.75
C ALA A 205 4.51 -0.34 6.54
N ALA A 206 4.62 0.78 5.82
CA ALA A 206 4.96 2.08 6.39
C ALA A 206 4.12 3.18 5.74
N ALA A 207 3.80 4.20 6.52
CA ALA A 207 3.12 5.41 6.06
C ALA A 207 3.95 6.64 6.38
N ALA A 208 4.37 7.34 5.34
CA ALA A 208 5.13 8.56 5.43
C ALA A 208 4.24 9.78 5.27
N THR A 209 4.53 10.81 6.05
CA THR A 209 3.90 12.11 6.00
C THR A 209 4.96 13.17 5.75
N LYS A 210 4.73 13.99 4.75
CA LYS A 210 5.54 15.17 4.44
C LYS A 210 4.60 16.32 4.12
N ASP A 211 4.60 17.36 4.96
CA ASP A 211 3.62 18.44 4.90
C ASP A 211 2.17 17.89 4.85
N GLU A 212 1.41 18.18 3.79
CA GLU A 212 0.05 17.67 3.61
C GLU A 212 0.00 16.32 2.86
N SER A 213 1.12 15.89 2.27
CA SER A 213 1.16 14.65 1.51
C SER A 213 1.21 13.40 2.40
N ARG A 214 0.69 12.31 1.88
CA ARG A 214 0.69 11.00 2.53
C ARG A 214 1.12 9.93 1.54
N PHE A 215 2.16 9.22 1.88
CA PHE A 215 2.71 8.15 1.06
C PHE A 215 2.76 6.84 1.84
N THR A 216 2.01 5.84 1.41
CA THR A 216 1.93 4.55 2.10
C THR A 216 2.52 3.46 1.22
N VAL A 217 3.33 2.59 1.79
CA VAL A 217 3.95 1.45 1.09
C VAL A 217 3.64 0.17 1.85
N PHE A 218 3.18 -0.84 1.12
CA PHE A 218 3.02 -2.21 1.59
C PHE A 218 4.03 -3.10 0.87
N GLY A 219 4.65 -4.01 1.60
CA GLY A 219 5.60 -4.99 1.07
C GLY A 219 4.94 -6.15 0.30
N SER A 220 3.62 -6.30 0.37
CA SER A 220 2.83 -7.27 -0.41
C SER A 220 1.36 -6.92 -0.41
#